data_252060860467b2d2a24032edadf01d75
#
_entry.id   252060860467b2d2a24032edadf01d75
#
_cell.length_a   1.000
_cell.length_b   1.000
_cell.length_c   1.000
_cell.angle_alpha   90.00
_cell.angle_beta   90.00
_cell.angle_gamma   90.00
#
_symmetry.space_group_name_H-M   'P 1'
#
loop_
_entity.id
_entity.type
_entity.pdbx_description
1 polymer ?
#
loop_
_entity_poly.entity_id
_entity_poly.type
_entity_poly.pdbx_seq_one_letter_code
_entity_poly.pdbx_strand_id
1 'polypeptide(L)'
;MRGPILITGADGFVGGHLLAELGSDGIAGSADVLDTDALGRELREVGPAAVIHLAALSSVSVSWEGVAEVWQTNVLGTVHLLEAVRAEAPEARVIVASSGEVYGRAETIPTPEDAPVAPISPYAASKAAAELAAGQAAARGLDVVVLRPFPQVGPGQGERFAIGSWTRQIARLEAEGGGTLLVGDLSGERDLTDVRDGCRAYRLLLETGAPPGTYNLASGRAVRMGRVVELLVELAAVPVEVEQEQARLRPAELPTLSGDPSKLRAATGWEPETPLEQTLADALEAARRSEVRVS
;
A
#
# COMPACT_ATOMS: atom_id res chain seq x y z
N MET A 1 -13.17 -17.37 7.22
CA MET A 1 -13.75 -16.52 8.32
C MET A 1 -15.13 -16.08 7.87
N ARG A 2 -16.13 -15.99 8.77
CA ARG A 2 -17.50 -15.51 8.43
C ARG A 2 -17.83 -14.35 9.35
N GLY A 3 -18.13 -13.19 8.79
CA GLY A 3 -18.54 -11.99 9.52
C GLY A 3 -18.00 -10.71 8.88
N PRO A 4 -18.41 -9.53 9.35
CA PRO A 4 -17.98 -8.26 8.80
C PRO A 4 -16.47 -8.05 8.95
N ILE A 5 -15.86 -7.44 7.93
CA ILE A 5 -14.44 -7.06 7.90
C ILE A 5 -14.38 -5.54 7.88
N LEU A 6 -13.99 -4.94 8.98
CA LEU A 6 -13.84 -3.48 9.09
C LEU A 6 -12.52 -3.03 8.45
N ILE A 7 -12.57 -2.03 7.57
CA ILE A 7 -11.39 -1.50 6.86
C ILE A 7 -11.21 -0.05 7.26
N THR A 8 -10.18 0.29 8.02
CA THR A 8 -9.82 1.68 8.26
C THR A 8 -9.01 2.23 7.08
N GLY A 9 -9.21 3.49 6.70
CA GLY A 9 -8.61 4.05 5.48
C GLY A 9 -9.23 3.50 4.20
N ALA A 10 -10.49 3.13 4.24
CA ALA A 10 -11.26 2.55 3.14
C ALA A 10 -11.44 3.51 1.96
N ASP A 11 -11.34 4.81 2.16
CA ASP A 11 -11.37 5.87 1.15
C ASP A 11 -10.05 6.04 0.37
N GLY A 12 -8.98 5.36 0.83
CA GLY A 12 -7.69 5.36 0.17
C GLY A 12 -7.65 4.47 -1.07
N PHE A 13 -6.52 4.55 -1.81
CA PHE A 13 -6.29 3.78 -3.04
C PHE A 13 -6.48 2.27 -2.85
N VAL A 14 -5.79 1.67 -1.88
CA VAL A 14 -5.91 0.23 -1.59
C VAL A 14 -7.28 -0.08 -0.97
N GLY A 15 -7.80 0.80 -0.10
CA GLY A 15 -9.07 0.60 0.59
C GLY A 15 -10.27 0.46 -0.35
N GLY A 16 -10.35 1.31 -1.38
CA GLY A 16 -11.41 1.22 -2.38
C GLY A 16 -11.38 -0.10 -3.18
N HIS A 17 -10.18 -0.57 -3.57
CA HIS A 17 -10.03 -1.88 -4.22
C HIS A 17 -10.34 -3.04 -3.28
N LEU A 18 -9.96 -2.92 -2.00
CA LEU A 18 -10.22 -3.95 -1.01
C LEU A 18 -11.71 -4.09 -0.70
N LEU A 19 -12.46 -2.99 -0.63
CA LEU A 19 -13.92 -3.04 -0.53
C LEU A 19 -14.55 -3.76 -1.72
N ALA A 20 -14.06 -3.52 -2.94
CA ALA A 20 -14.53 -4.22 -4.13
C ALA A 20 -14.20 -5.72 -4.09
N GLU A 21 -13.00 -6.09 -3.62
CA GLU A 21 -12.57 -7.49 -3.48
C GLU A 21 -13.39 -8.26 -2.42
N LEU A 22 -13.69 -7.62 -1.29
CA LEU A 22 -14.43 -8.23 -0.19
C LEU A 22 -15.96 -8.21 -0.39
N GLY A 23 -16.46 -7.38 -1.30
CA GLY A 23 -17.89 -7.25 -1.59
C GLY A 23 -18.72 -6.94 -0.35
N SER A 24 -19.75 -7.73 -0.07
CA SER A 24 -20.67 -7.52 1.07
C SER A 24 -20.03 -7.75 2.45
N ASP A 25 -18.88 -8.40 2.52
CA ASP A 25 -18.19 -8.66 3.79
C ASP A 25 -17.33 -7.47 4.24
N GLY A 26 -16.93 -6.61 3.29
CA GLY A 26 -16.14 -5.40 3.56
C GLY A 26 -16.99 -4.25 4.07
N ILE A 27 -16.64 -3.69 5.22
CA ILE A 27 -17.26 -2.50 5.82
C ILE A 27 -16.25 -1.37 5.84
N ALA A 28 -16.60 -0.25 5.20
CA ALA A 28 -15.76 0.95 5.24
C ALA A 28 -15.79 1.57 6.63
N GLY A 29 -14.65 1.61 7.30
CA GLY A 29 -14.48 2.35 8.55
C GLY A 29 -14.48 3.86 8.29
N SER A 30 -15.19 4.59 9.13
CA SER A 30 -15.35 6.04 9.05
C SER A 30 -14.72 6.80 10.22
N ALA A 31 -14.38 6.10 11.30
CA ALA A 31 -13.78 6.69 12.49
C ALA A 31 -12.35 7.20 12.20
N ASP A 32 -12.07 8.43 12.67
CA ASP A 32 -10.68 8.90 12.73
C ASP A 32 -9.89 8.01 13.70
N VAL A 33 -8.76 7.48 13.25
CA VAL A 33 -7.90 6.61 14.07
C VAL A 33 -7.30 7.32 15.28
N LEU A 34 -7.36 8.65 15.33
CA LEU A 34 -6.96 9.46 16.47
C LEU A 34 -8.09 9.70 17.48
N ASP A 35 -9.35 9.42 17.11
CA ASP A 35 -10.51 9.48 18.01
C ASP A 35 -10.83 8.08 18.58
N THR A 36 -10.32 7.83 19.79
CA THR A 36 -10.48 6.53 20.48
C THR A 36 -11.94 6.21 20.80
N ASP A 37 -12.77 7.22 21.08
CA ASP A 37 -14.18 7.02 21.40
C ASP A 37 -14.98 6.68 20.12
N ALA A 38 -14.66 7.32 19.00
CA ALA A 38 -15.26 6.97 17.71
C ALA A 38 -14.89 5.56 17.27
N LEU A 39 -13.61 5.16 17.38
CA LEU A 39 -13.17 3.81 17.11
C LEU A 39 -13.90 2.76 17.95
N GLY A 40 -14.02 3.00 19.26
CA GLY A 40 -14.74 2.09 20.16
C GLY A 40 -16.22 1.97 19.82
N ARG A 41 -16.89 3.06 19.44
CA ARG A 41 -18.30 3.01 19.00
C ARG A 41 -18.44 2.22 17.69
N GLU A 42 -17.61 2.53 16.69
CA GLU A 42 -17.67 1.84 15.39
C GLU A 42 -17.42 0.33 15.51
N LEU A 43 -16.44 -0.09 16.30
CA LEU A 43 -16.16 -1.51 16.55
C LEU A 43 -17.32 -2.22 17.24
N ARG A 44 -18.00 -1.60 18.22
CA ARG A 44 -19.19 -2.18 18.85
C ARG A 44 -20.37 -2.30 17.89
N GLU A 45 -20.60 -1.29 17.06
CA GLU A 45 -21.71 -1.26 16.11
C GLU A 45 -21.53 -2.27 14.98
N VAL A 46 -20.29 -2.41 14.45
CA VAL A 46 -19.98 -3.34 13.37
C VAL A 46 -19.84 -4.78 13.87
N GLY A 47 -19.28 -5.01 15.06
CA GLY A 47 -18.95 -6.34 15.58
C GLY A 47 -18.08 -7.14 14.63
N PRO A 48 -16.91 -6.61 14.18
CA PRO A 48 -16.16 -7.22 13.10
C PRO A 48 -15.53 -8.55 13.49
N ALA A 49 -15.54 -9.51 12.57
CA ALA A 49 -14.76 -10.75 12.67
C ALA A 49 -13.28 -10.50 12.34
N ALA A 50 -12.99 -9.47 11.55
CA ALA A 50 -11.62 -9.02 11.27
C ALA A 50 -11.57 -7.50 11.06
N VAL A 51 -10.38 -6.94 11.29
CA VAL A 51 -10.05 -5.54 11.01
C VAL A 51 -8.84 -5.47 10.10
N ILE A 52 -8.93 -4.75 8.98
CA ILE A 52 -7.80 -4.46 8.11
C ILE A 52 -7.44 -2.98 8.28
N HIS A 53 -6.26 -2.74 8.87
CA HIS A 53 -5.81 -1.39 9.17
C HIS A 53 -4.96 -0.82 8.05
N LEU A 54 -5.58 -0.01 7.18
CA LEU A 54 -4.92 0.69 6.07
C LEU A 54 -4.73 2.18 6.35
N ALA A 55 -5.47 2.75 7.32
CA ALA A 55 -5.39 4.17 7.63
C ALA A 55 -3.95 4.60 7.98
N ALA A 56 -3.37 5.44 7.12
CA ALA A 56 -2.01 5.94 7.27
C ALA A 56 -1.73 7.10 6.33
N LEU A 57 -0.80 7.96 6.70
CA LEU A 57 -0.13 8.87 5.77
C LEU A 57 0.98 8.08 5.05
N SER A 58 0.73 7.69 3.78
CA SER A 58 1.51 6.66 3.07
C SER A 58 2.56 7.20 2.08
N SER A 59 2.64 8.52 1.88
CA SER A 59 3.61 9.12 0.94
C SER A 59 4.97 9.34 1.60
N VAL A 60 6.01 8.66 1.10
CA VAL A 60 7.39 8.86 1.55
C VAL A 60 7.84 10.31 1.37
N SER A 61 7.54 10.94 0.23
CA SER A 61 7.92 12.33 -0.04
C SER A 61 7.29 13.31 0.95
N VAL A 62 5.98 13.20 1.16
CA VAL A 62 5.21 14.06 2.09
C VAL A 62 5.65 13.84 3.54
N SER A 63 6.12 12.64 3.89
CA SER A 63 6.54 12.34 5.27
C SER A 63 7.70 13.18 5.79
N TRP A 64 8.51 13.75 4.89
CA TRP A 64 9.61 14.65 5.26
C TRP A 64 9.12 16.05 5.67
N GLU A 65 7.97 16.47 5.17
CA GLU A 65 7.38 17.78 5.46
C GLU A 65 6.57 17.78 6.75
N GLY A 66 5.95 16.65 7.10
CA GLY A 66 5.04 16.49 8.25
C GLY A 66 5.38 15.32 9.17
N VAL A 67 6.63 15.22 9.66
CA VAL A 67 7.09 14.07 10.46
C VAL A 67 6.19 13.79 11.67
N ALA A 68 5.82 14.82 12.42
CA ALA A 68 4.99 14.68 13.63
C ALA A 68 3.58 14.15 13.29
N GLU A 69 2.97 14.64 12.21
CA GLU A 69 1.65 14.19 11.75
C GLU A 69 1.68 12.74 11.28
N VAL A 70 2.74 12.35 10.55
CA VAL A 70 2.96 10.96 10.14
C VAL A 70 3.06 10.04 11.35
N TRP A 71 3.79 10.43 12.40
CA TRP A 71 3.90 9.64 13.63
C TRP A 71 2.59 9.58 14.41
N GLN A 72 1.86 10.68 14.50
CA GLN A 72 0.53 10.68 15.13
C GLN A 72 -0.42 9.71 14.43
N THR A 73 -0.58 9.85 13.12
CA THR A 73 -1.53 9.02 12.36
C THR A 73 -1.07 7.56 12.31
N ASN A 74 0.19 7.31 11.92
CA ASN A 74 0.63 5.95 11.63
C ASN A 74 0.96 5.14 12.90
N VAL A 75 1.47 5.79 13.95
CA VAL A 75 1.87 5.08 15.18
C VAL A 75 0.76 5.16 16.23
N LEU A 76 0.38 6.38 16.65
CA LEU A 76 -0.66 6.51 17.68
C LEU A 76 -2.01 6.01 17.18
N GLY A 77 -2.38 6.29 15.91
CA GLY A 77 -3.59 5.74 15.31
C GLY A 77 -3.62 4.21 15.32
N THR A 78 -2.49 3.54 15.02
CA THR A 78 -2.37 2.08 15.14
C THR A 78 -2.53 1.62 16.59
N VAL A 79 -1.90 2.29 17.55
CA VAL A 79 -2.04 1.96 18.99
C VAL A 79 -3.50 2.11 19.43
N HIS A 80 -4.15 3.21 19.10
CA HIS A 80 -5.56 3.45 19.44
C HIS A 80 -6.48 2.37 18.88
N LEU A 81 -6.30 2.01 17.60
CA LEU A 81 -7.08 0.93 16.99
C LEU A 81 -6.88 -0.41 17.69
N LEU A 82 -5.62 -0.81 17.95
CA LEU A 82 -5.32 -2.07 18.61
C LEU A 82 -5.89 -2.14 20.03
N GLU A 83 -5.83 -1.05 20.80
CA GLU A 83 -6.45 -0.99 22.13
C GLU A 83 -7.97 -1.02 22.04
N ALA A 84 -8.57 -0.33 21.07
CA ALA A 84 -10.02 -0.37 20.83
C ALA A 84 -10.49 -1.78 20.41
N VAL A 85 -9.78 -2.44 19.50
CA VAL A 85 -10.09 -3.84 19.12
C VAL A 85 -9.98 -4.77 20.32
N ARG A 86 -8.94 -4.63 21.15
CA ARG A 86 -8.78 -5.46 22.35
C ARG A 86 -9.94 -5.27 23.34
N ALA A 87 -10.48 -4.07 23.44
CA ALA A 87 -11.57 -3.76 24.34
C ALA A 87 -12.95 -4.21 23.81
N GLU A 88 -13.22 -4.00 22.51
CA GLU A 88 -14.56 -4.08 21.94
C GLU A 88 -14.78 -5.29 21.01
N ALA A 89 -13.70 -5.83 20.43
CA ALA A 89 -13.74 -6.97 19.50
C ALA A 89 -12.52 -7.89 19.69
N PRO A 90 -12.24 -8.41 20.90
CA PRO A 90 -11.01 -9.14 21.25
C PRO A 90 -10.76 -10.41 20.43
N GLU A 91 -11.81 -10.99 19.85
CA GLU A 91 -11.73 -12.19 19.00
C GLU A 91 -11.49 -11.85 17.52
N ALA A 92 -11.52 -10.55 17.14
CA ALA A 92 -11.28 -10.14 15.77
C ALA A 92 -9.83 -10.30 15.38
N ARG A 93 -9.58 -10.88 14.20
CA ARG A 93 -8.25 -10.88 13.59
C ARG A 93 -7.92 -9.49 13.07
N VAL A 94 -6.71 -8.99 13.37
CA VAL A 94 -6.25 -7.70 12.88
C VAL A 94 -5.14 -7.90 11.86
N ILE A 95 -5.29 -7.33 10.65
CA ILE A 95 -4.18 -7.18 9.69
C ILE A 95 -3.71 -5.74 9.71
N VAL A 96 -2.48 -5.51 10.12
CA VAL A 96 -1.85 -4.18 10.10
C VAL A 96 -1.02 -4.05 8.83
N ALA A 97 -1.38 -3.07 7.99
CA ALA A 97 -0.60 -2.74 6.79
C ALA A 97 0.64 -1.94 7.19
N SER A 98 1.81 -2.58 7.08
CA SER A 98 3.13 -1.98 7.17
C SER A 98 3.64 -1.55 5.78
N SER A 99 4.90 -1.75 5.48
CA SER A 99 5.54 -1.44 4.20
C SER A 99 6.85 -2.21 4.04
N GLY A 100 7.21 -2.59 2.81
CA GLY A 100 8.55 -3.07 2.48
C GLY A 100 9.66 -2.02 2.69
N GLU A 101 9.32 -0.75 2.78
CA GLU A 101 10.25 0.36 3.09
C GLU A 101 10.88 0.23 4.49
N VAL A 102 10.30 -0.55 5.40
CA VAL A 102 10.85 -0.76 6.76
C VAL A 102 12.22 -1.42 6.75
N TYR A 103 12.55 -2.16 5.70
CA TYR A 103 13.86 -2.79 5.56
C TYR A 103 14.98 -1.80 5.21
N GLY A 104 14.63 -0.63 4.65
CA GLY A 104 15.62 0.31 4.17
C GLY A 104 16.53 -0.29 3.10
N ARG A 105 17.84 -0.16 3.27
CA ARG A 105 18.86 -0.74 2.36
C ARG A 105 19.14 -2.19 2.76
N ALA A 106 18.29 -3.10 2.32
CA ALA A 106 18.47 -4.52 2.60
C ALA A 106 19.71 -5.09 1.90
N GLU A 107 20.42 -5.99 2.58
CA GLU A 107 21.60 -6.67 2.03
C GLU A 107 21.21 -7.85 1.13
N THR A 108 20.05 -8.46 1.40
CA THR A 108 19.53 -9.59 0.62
C THR A 108 18.32 -9.14 -0.20
N ILE A 109 18.33 -9.44 -1.50
CA ILE A 109 17.26 -9.10 -2.44
C ILE A 109 16.99 -10.34 -3.31
N PRO A 110 15.72 -10.80 -3.41
CA PRO A 110 14.52 -10.30 -2.71
C PRO A 110 14.63 -10.41 -1.19
N THR A 111 14.09 -9.39 -0.47
CA THR A 111 14.25 -9.26 0.98
C THR A 111 13.29 -10.17 1.74
N PRO A 112 13.76 -11.11 2.57
CA PRO A 112 12.90 -11.97 3.38
C PRO A 112 12.40 -11.27 4.65
N GLU A 113 11.37 -11.84 5.34
CA GLU A 113 10.74 -11.22 6.50
C GLU A 113 11.63 -11.14 7.75
N ASP A 114 12.65 -11.95 7.84
CA ASP A 114 13.65 -11.97 8.93
C ASP A 114 14.82 -11.01 8.70
N ALA A 115 14.86 -10.32 7.56
CA ALA A 115 15.85 -9.28 7.30
C ALA A 115 15.73 -8.13 8.33
N PRO A 116 16.84 -7.48 8.70
CA PRO A 116 16.83 -6.37 9.65
C PRO A 116 15.90 -5.23 9.22
N VAL A 117 15.15 -4.70 10.18
CA VAL A 117 14.33 -3.49 10.02
C VAL A 117 15.24 -2.27 10.24
N ALA A 118 15.51 -1.51 9.18
CA ALA A 118 16.45 -0.38 9.16
C ALA A 118 15.89 0.79 8.32
N PRO A 119 14.74 1.39 8.72
CA PRO A 119 14.04 2.39 7.94
C PRO A 119 14.88 3.66 7.74
N ILE A 120 14.82 4.25 6.53
CA ILE A 120 15.60 5.44 6.15
C ILE A 120 14.73 6.68 5.86
N SER A 121 13.42 6.59 6.05
CA SER A 121 12.50 7.71 5.90
C SER A 121 11.56 7.84 7.11
N PRO A 122 10.98 9.03 7.38
CA PRO A 122 10.01 9.18 8.46
C PRO A 122 8.79 8.26 8.30
N TYR A 123 8.31 8.05 7.07
CA TYR A 123 7.25 7.11 6.76
C TYR A 123 7.63 5.68 7.16
N ALA A 124 8.77 5.18 6.67
CA ALA A 124 9.23 3.83 6.96
C ALA A 124 9.47 3.62 8.46
N ALA A 125 10.03 4.62 9.16
CA ALA A 125 10.23 4.59 10.61
C ALA A 125 8.89 4.52 11.36
N SER A 126 7.88 5.27 10.94
CA SER A 126 6.54 5.21 11.53
C SER A 126 5.87 3.85 11.33
N LYS A 127 6.04 3.23 10.15
CA LYS A 127 5.53 1.87 9.89
C LYS A 127 6.25 0.81 10.74
N ALA A 128 7.56 0.90 10.89
CA ALA A 128 8.32 0.02 11.79
C ALA A 128 7.87 0.16 13.26
N ALA A 129 7.61 1.39 13.72
CA ALA A 129 7.07 1.63 15.06
C ALA A 129 5.64 1.06 15.23
N ALA A 130 4.80 1.16 14.20
CA ALA A 130 3.47 0.54 14.20
C ALA A 130 3.55 -1.00 14.28
N GLU A 131 4.55 -1.63 13.64
CA GLU A 131 4.80 -3.08 13.78
C GLU A 131 5.18 -3.47 15.21
N LEU A 132 5.96 -2.64 15.91
CA LEU A 132 6.29 -2.89 17.33
C LEU A 132 5.03 -2.82 18.19
N ALA A 133 4.13 -1.88 17.95
CA ALA A 133 2.83 -1.81 18.63
C ALA A 133 1.97 -3.04 18.31
N ALA A 134 1.93 -3.49 17.06
CA ALA A 134 1.25 -4.70 16.64
C ALA A 134 1.79 -5.96 17.34
N GLY A 135 3.11 -6.09 17.42
CA GLY A 135 3.79 -7.18 18.15
C GLY A 135 3.48 -7.18 19.66
N GLN A 136 3.43 -5.98 20.28
CA GLN A 136 3.04 -5.84 21.68
C GLN A 136 1.58 -6.23 21.90
N ALA A 137 0.66 -5.85 21.01
CA ALA A 137 -0.75 -6.23 21.08
C ALA A 137 -0.92 -7.76 20.91
N ALA A 138 -0.17 -8.38 20.01
CA ALA A 138 -0.15 -9.83 19.83
C ALA A 138 0.35 -10.55 21.09
N ALA A 139 1.41 -10.04 21.75
CA ALA A 139 1.90 -10.58 23.02
C ALA A 139 0.87 -10.49 24.17
N ARG A 140 -0.15 -9.61 24.02
CA ARG A 140 -1.28 -9.46 24.95
C ARG A 140 -2.52 -10.26 24.51
N GLY A 141 -2.40 -11.11 23.48
CA GLY A 141 -3.41 -12.08 23.09
C GLY A 141 -4.27 -11.70 21.88
N LEU A 142 -4.04 -10.56 21.20
CA LEU A 142 -4.73 -10.28 19.94
C LEU A 142 -4.17 -11.17 18.80
N ASP A 143 -5.05 -11.61 17.90
CA ASP A 143 -4.66 -12.29 16.67
C ASP A 143 -4.25 -11.24 15.63
N VAL A 144 -2.92 -10.97 15.54
CA VAL A 144 -2.39 -9.90 14.68
C VAL A 144 -1.49 -10.48 13.60
N VAL A 145 -1.76 -10.05 12.37
CA VAL A 145 -0.90 -10.25 11.19
C VAL A 145 -0.35 -8.90 10.76
N VAL A 146 0.95 -8.82 10.54
CA VAL A 146 1.60 -7.67 9.90
C VAL A 146 1.83 -8.01 8.44
N LEU A 147 1.29 -7.21 7.54
CA LEU A 147 1.57 -7.33 6.11
C LEU A 147 2.49 -6.19 5.68
N ARG A 148 3.61 -6.51 5.03
CA ARG A 148 4.57 -5.55 4.46
C ARG A 148 4.39 -5.48 2.95
N PRO A 149 3.47 -4.65 2.42
CA PRO A 149 3.34 -4.48 0.99
C PRO A 149 4.56 -3.76 0.43
N PHE A 150 5.07 -4.29 -0.67
CA PHE A 150 5.95 -3.60 -1.59
C PHE A 150 5.10 -2.72 -2.51
N PRO A 151 5.69 -1.83 -3.35
CA PRO A 151 4.90 -0.86 -4.08
C PRO A 151 3.74 -1.46 -4.87
N GLN A 152 2.51 -1.03 -4.52
CA GLN A 152 1.31 -1.43 -5.21
C GLN A 152 0.92 -0.38 -6.25
N VAL A 153 0.48 -0.82 -7.41
CA VAL A 153 0.12 0.03 -8.55
C VAL A 153 -1.19 -0.44 -9.18
N GLY A 154 -1.89 0.46 -9.85
CA GLY A 154 -3.13 0.11 -10.54
C GLY A 154 -4.07 1.26 -10.76
N PRO A 155 -5.29 0.98 -11.26
CA PRO A 155 -6.30 1.98 -11.57
C PRO A 155 -6.65 2.85 -10.36
N GLY A 156 -6.64 4.18 -10.54
CA GLY A 156 -7.02 5.13 -9.48
C GLY A 156 -5.90 5.51 -8.50
N GLN A 157 -4.66 5.10 -8.74
CA GLN A 157 -3.53 5.55 -7.93
C GLN A 157 -3.35 7.07 -8.05
N GLY A 158 -3.18 7.75 -6.91
CA GLY A 158 -3.06 9.22 -6.85
C GLY A 158 -1.72 9.76 -7.37
N GLU A 159 -1.69 11.04 -7.78
CA GLU A 159 -0.51 11.73 -8.34
C GLU A 159 0.67 11.89 -7.35
N ARG A 160 0.46 11.64 -6.07
CA ARG A 160 1.56 11.59 -5.08
C ARG A 160 2.53 10.43 -5.30
N PHE A 161 2.13 9.44 -6.08
CA PHE A 161 2.92 8.26 -6.43
C PHE A 161 3.38 8.37 -7.89
N ALA A 162 4.59 7.90 -8.17
CA ALA A 162 5.25 8.08 -9.46
C ALA A 162 4.36 7.60 -10.63
N ILE A 163 3.87 6.36 -10.59
CA ILE A 163 3.07 5.79 -11.68
C ILE A 163 1.73 6.50 -11.81
N GLY A 164 1.05 6.83 -10.69
CA GLY A 164 -0.17 7.63 -10.71
C GLY A 164 0.04 9.03 -11.29
N SER A 165 1.19 9.68 -10.99
CA SER A 165 1.57 10.95 -11.62
C SER A 165 1.83 10.80 -13.12
N TRP A 166 2.57 9.77 -13.53
CA TRP A 166 2.91 9.56 -14.94
C TRP A 166 1.68 9.26 -15.78
N THR A 167 0.79 8.38 -15.33
CA THR A 167 -0.45 8.06 -16.06
C THR A 167 -1.35 9.27 -16.24
N ARG A 168 -1.47 10.14 -15.23
CA ARG A 168 -2.23 11.38 -15.34
C ARG A 168 -1.58 12.41 -16.26
N GLN A 169 -0.25 12.57 -16.18
CA GLN A 169 0.46 13.44 -17.14
C GLN A 169 0.23 12.96 -18.57
N ILE A 170 0.38 11.66 -18.85
CA ILE A 170 0.15 11.11 -20.20
C ILE A 170 -1.29 11.35 -20.66
N ALA A 171 -2.29 11.13 -19.79
CA ALA A 171 -3.69 11.39 -20.15
C ALA A 171 -3.95 12.86 -20.49
N ARG A 172 -3.31 13.84 -19.81
CA ARG A 172 -3.35 15.27 -20.16
C ARG A 172 -2.65 15.57 -21.48
N LEU A 173 -1.46 15.00 -21.67
CA LEU A 173 -0.72 15.15 -22.93
C LEU A 173 -1.50 14.62 -24.13
N GLU A 174 -2.26 13.52 -23.96
CA GLU A 174 -3.15 12.99 -25.00
C GLU A 174 -4.27 13.98 -25.35
N ALA A 175 -4.83 14.69 -24.39
CA ALA A 175 -5.84 15.72 -24.63
C ALA A 175 -5.25 16.97 -25.33
N GLU A 176 -3.95 17.23 -25.13
CA GLU A 176 -3.20 18.36 -25.70
C GLU A 176 -2.55 18.03 -27.06
N GLY A 177 -2.51 16.76 -27.48
CA GLY A 177 -1.91 16.33 -28.75
C GLY A 177 -0.44 15.98 -28.69
N GLY A 178 0.14 15.81 -27.50
CA GLY A 178 1.54 15.42 -27.25
C GLY A 178 2.25 16.38 -26.30
N GLY A 179 3.51 16.06 -25.95
CA GLY A 179 4.33 16.92 -25.09
C GLY A 179 5.33 16.14 -24.22
N THR A 180 5.71 16.72 -23.09
CA THR A 180 6.80 16.22 -22.23
C THR A 180 6.27 15.62 -20.94
N LEU A 181 6.60 14.34 -20.69
CA LEU A 181 6.41 13.65 -19.43
C LEU A 181 7.56 13.99 -18.48
N LEU A 182 7.26 14.65 -17.37
CA LEU A 182 8.24 15.00 -16.35
C LEU A 182 8.38 13.89 -15.32
N VAL A 183 9.61 13.38 -15.16
CA VAL A 183 9.93 12.25 -14.29
C VAL A 183 10.99 12.59 -13.25
N GLY A 184 11.11 11.79 -12.17
CA GLY A 184 12.21 11.82 -11.23
C GLY A 184 13.35 10.88 -11.64
N ASP A 185 14.07 10.31 -10.66
CA ASP A 185 15.08 9.29 -10.90
C ASP A 185 14.47 7.99 -11.41
N LEU A 186 14.92 7.54 -12.57
CA LEU A 186 14.47 6.32 -13.24
C LEU A 186 15.44 5.14 -13.06
N SER A 187 16.55 5.33 -12.34
CA SER A 187 17.58 4.30 -12.16
C SER A 187 17.17 3.22 -11.17
N GLY A 188 16.30 3.56 -10.20
CA GLY A 188 15.87 2.66 -9.15
C GLY A 188 15.02 1.50 -9.66
N GLU A 189 15.07 0.37 -8.93
CA GLU A 189 14.26 -0.82 -9.20
C GLU A 189 13.22 -1.03 -8.13
N ARG A 190 11.98 -1.37 -8.52
CA ARG A 190 10.85 -1.57 -7.63
C ARG A 190 10.12 -2.86 -7.95
N ASP A 191 9.80 -3.60 -6.91
CA ASP A 191 8.90 -4.75 -6.97
C ASP A 191 7.47 -4.22 -6.98
N LEU A 192 6.86 -4.24 -8.16
CA LEU A 192 5.53 -3.69 -8.39
C LEU A 192 4.50 -4.82 -8.38
N THR A 193 3.47 -4.68 -7.55
CA THR A 193 2.35 -5.62 -7.48
C THR A 193 1.07 -4.89 -7.87
N ASP A 194 0.23 -5.51 -8.70
CA ASP A 194 -1.10 -4.97 -8.99
C ASP A 194 -1.92 -4.86 -7.69
N VAL A 195 -2.59 -3.74 -7.50
CA VAL A 195 -3.39 -3.48 -6.28
C VAL A 195 -4.48 -4.52 -6.09
N ARG A 196 -5.05 -5.08 -7.17
CA ARG A 196 -6.09 -6.14 -7.12
C ARG A 196 -5.49 -7.44 -6.59
N ASP A 197 -4.29 -7.80 -7.03
CA ASP A 197 -3.54 -8.93 -6.48
C ASP A 197 -3.17 -8.70 -5.01
N GLY A 198 -2.82 -7.46 -4.66
CA GLY A 198 -2.60 -7.06 -3.27
C GLY A 198 -3.84 -7.26 -2.42
N CYS A 199 -5.01 -6.79 -2.87
CA CYS A 199 -6.28 -6.97 -2.15
C CYS A 199 -6.65 -8.44 -1.97
N ARG A 200 -6.39 -9.27 -2.99
CA ARG A 200 -6.56 -10.73 -2.89
C ARG A 200 -5.68 -11.34 -1.78
N ALA A 201 -4.46 -10.83 -1.58
CA ALA A 201 -3.60 -11.30 -0.49
C ALA A 201 -4.21 -11.03 0.89
N TYR A 202 -4.78 -9.83 1.12
CA TYR A 202 -5.50 -9.52 2.37
C TYR A 202 -6.66 -10.50 2.60
N ARG A 203 -7.48 -10.75 1.57
CA ARG A 203 -8.59 -11.70 1.66
C ARG A 203 -8.11 -13.11 1.99
N LEU A 204 -7.09 -13.62 1.29
CA LEU A 204 -6.55 -14.95 1.51
C LEU A 204 -5.94 -15.13 2.90
N LEU A 205 -5.26 -14.12 3.47
CA LEU A 205 -4.76 -14.15 4.85
C LEU A 205 -5.89 -14.37 5.87
N LEU A 206 -7.08 -13.83 5.61
CA LEU A 206 -8.25 -14.04 6.45
C LEU A 206 -8.89 -15.41 6.23
N GLU A 207 -9.07 -15.81 4.96
CA GLU A 207 -9.78 -17.05 4.58
C GLU A 207 -9.01 -18.32 4.97
N THR A 208 -7.70 -18.34 4.76
CA THR A 208 -6.88 -19.52 5.06
C THR A 208 -6.56 -19.66 6.54
N GLY A 209 -6.79 -18.62 7.34
CA GLY A 209 -6.38 -18.61 8.74
C GLY A 209 -4.85 -18.68 8.89
N ALA A 210 -4.11 -18.01 8.00
CA ALA A 210 -2.66 -17.96 8.04
C ALA A 210 -2.15 -17.64 9.45
N PRO A 211 -1.09 -18.29 9.95
CA PRO A 211 -0.58 -18.04 11.32
C PRO A 211 -0.31 -16.56 11.57
N PRO A 212 -0.50 -16.07 12.82
CA PRO A 212 -0.04 -14.73 13.20
C PRO A 212 1.44 -14.53 12.89
N GLY A 213 1.83 -13.33 12.51
CA GLY A 213 3.20 -13.01 12.16
C GLY A 213 3.31 -11.97 11.04
N THR A 214 4.53 -11.79 10.53
CA THR A 214 4.82 -10.84 9.46
C THR A 214 4.92 -11.56 8.13
N TYR A 215 4.36 -10.94 7.07
CA TYR A 215 4.37 -11.44 5.70
C TYR A 215 4.73 -10.32 4.72
N ASN A 216 5.56 -10.62 3.74
CA ASN A 216 5.82 -9.72 2.61
C ASN A 216 4.74 -9.91 1.53
N LEU A 217 4.19 -8.80 1.07
CA LEU A 217 3.33 -8.76 -0.12
C LEU A 217 4.13 -8.16 -1.28
N ALA A 218 4.68 -9.00 -2.12
CA ALA A 218 5.58 -8.66 -3.19
C ALA A 218 5.44 -9.65 -4.36
N SER A 219 5.80 -9.24 -5.58
CA SER A 219 5.86 -10.17 -6.71
C SER A 219 7.12 -11.04 -6.69
N GLY A 220 8.16 -10.62 -5.99
CA GLY A 220 9.50 -11.21 -5.99
C GLY A 220 10.37 -10.77 -7.16
N ARG A 221 9.90 -9.79 -7.96
CA ARG A 221 10.58 -9.33 -9.18
C ARG A 221 10.66 -7.80 -9.21
N ALA A 222 11.86 -7.26 -9.10
CA ALA A 222 12.08 -5.83 -9.27
C ALA A 222 12.16 -5.46 -10.76
N VAL A 223 11.56 -4.33 -11.10
CA VAL A 223 11.58 -3.74 -12.43
C VAL A 223 12.20 -2.35 -12.35
N ARG A 224 13.10 -2.02 -13.28
CA ARG A 224 13.69 -0.68 -13.37
C ARG A 224 12.61 0.34 -13.72
N MET A 225 12.57 1.46 -13.00
CA MET A 225 11.54 2.49 -13.20
C MET A 225 11.60 3.11 -14.61
N GLY A 226 12.79 3.14 -15.24
CA GLY A 226 12.94 3.51 -16.64
C GLY A 226 12.13 2.60 -17.58
N ARG A 227 12.12 1.27 -17.33
CA ARG A 227 11.30 0.35 -18.13
C ARG A 227 9.79 0.59 -17.95
N VAL A 228 9.37 0.98 -16.75
CA VAL A 228 7.96 1.35 -16.50
C VAL A 228 7.55 2.57 -17.30
N VAL A 229 8.41 3.59 -17.38
CA VAL A 229 8.16 4.78 -18.20
C VAL A 229 8.11 4.42 -19.69
N GLU A 230 9.05 3.60 -20.19
CA GLU A 230 9.04 3.12 -21.57
C GLU A 230 7.70 2.44 -21.92
N LEU A 231 7.22 1.51 -21.08
CA LEU A 231 5.93 0.83 -21.26
C LEU A 231 4.75 1.83 -21.28
N LEU A 232 4.74 2.84 -20.42
CA LEU A 232 3.70 3.85 -20.40
C LEU A 232 3.73 4.73 -21.66
N VAL A 233 4.92 5.09 -22.16
CA VAL A 233 5.08 5.85 -23.40
C VAL A 233 4.66 5.00 -24.61
N GLU A 234 4.95 3.70 -24.64
CA GLU A 234 4.46 2.77 -25.66
C GLU A 234 2.91 2.68 -25.70
N LEU A 235 2.24 2.88 -24.55
CA LEU A 235 0.77 2.89 -24.44
C LEU A 235 0.12 4.24 -24.77
N ALA A 236 0.90 5.31 -24.87
CA ALA A 236 0.38 6.65 -25.15
C ALA A 236 -0.12 6.75 -26.60
N ALA A 237 -1.26 7.43 -26.80
CA ALA A 237 -1.87 7.65 -28.12
C ALA A 237 -1.24 8.81 -28.91
N VAL A 238 -0.31 9.55 -28.31
CA VAL A 238 0.35 10.74 -28.88
C VAL A 238 1.86 10.66 -28.65
N PRO A 239 2.67 11.42 -29.38
CA PRO A 239 4.10 11.53 -29.11
C PRO A 239 4.36 12.10 -27.71
N VAL A 240 5.16 11.39 -26.90
CA VAL A 240 5.56 11.79 -25.54
C VAL A 240 7.07 11.79 -25.44
N GLU A 241 7.66 12.94 -25.15
CA GLU A 241 9.06 13.09 -24.78
C GLU A 241 9.22 12.89 -23.27
N VAL A 242 10.35 12.36 -22.82
CA VAL A 242 10.61 12.12 -21.38
C VAL A 242 11.74 13.03 -20.92
N GLU A 243 11.47 13.83 -19.88
CA GLU A 243 12.47 14.74 -19.30
C GLU A 243 12.56 14.53 -17.79
N GLN A 244 13.80 14.45 -17.28
CA GLN A 244 14.05 14.36 -15.84
C GLN A 244 14.02 15.74 -15.20
N GLU A 245 13.10 15.94 -14.24
CA GLU A 245 12.95 17.18 -13.49
C GLU A 245 13.66 17.09 -12.13
N GLN A 246 14.61 18.01 -11.87
CA GLN A 246 15.41 18.06 -10.65
C GLN A 246 14.54 18.12 -9.37
N ALA A 247 13.42 18.85 -9.42
CA ALA A 247 12.52 18.99 -8.28
C ALA A 247 11.82 17.68 -7.86
N ARG A 248 11.83 16.66 -8.73
CA ARG A 248 11.24 15.34 -8.47
C ARG A 248 12.24 14.32 -7.91
N LEU A 249 13.51 14.70 -7.75
CA LEU A 249 14.52 13.83 -7.13
C LEU A 249 14.32 13.78 -5.61
N ARG A 250 14.45 12.59 -5.03
CA ARG A 250 14.25 12.37 -3.59
C ARG A 250 15.58 12.26 -2.85
N PRO A 251 15.68 12.80 -1.60
CA PRO A 251 16.93 12.80 -0.85
C PRO A 251 17.45 11.42 -0.43
N ALA A 252 16.58 10.44 -0.28
CA ALA A 252 16.91 9.10 0.22
C ALA A 252 16.20 8.03 -0.62
N GLU A 253 16.69 7.79 -1.82
CA GLU A 253 16.15 6.76 -2.68
C GLU A 253 16.84 5.41 -2.46
N LEU A 254 16.04 4.36 -2.38
CA LEU A 254 16.55 2.98 -2.35
C LEU A 254 16.87 2.56 -3.78
N PRO A 255 18.08 2.04 -4.05
CA PRO A 255 18.42 1.59 -5.40
C PRO A 255 17.52 0.44 -5.84
N THR A 256 17.27 -0.54 -4.98
CA THR A 256 16.37 -1.66 -5.25
C THR A 256 15.47 -1.90 -4.04
N LEU A 257 14.18 -2.08 -4.28
CA LEU A 257 13.17 -2.44 -3.28
C LEU A 257 12.37 -3.64 -3.81
N SER A 258 12.70 -4.86 -3.33
CA SER A 258 12.05 -6.11 -3.72
C SER A 258 11.94 -7.06 -2.54
N GLY A 259 10.79 -7.72 -2.39
CA GLY A 259 10.48 -8.62 -1.29
C GLY A 259 10.42 -10.09 -1.71
N ASP A 260 10.76 -10.98 -0.79
CA ASP A 260 10.52 -12.40 -0.97
C ASP A 260 9.07 -12.75 -0.54
N PRO A 261 8.20 -13.18 -1.48
CA PRO A 261 6.82 -13.54 -1.18
C PRO A 261 6.65 -14.99 -0.69
N SER A 262 7.71 -15.76 -0.54
CA SER A 262 7.65 -17.21 -0.32
C SER A 262 6.83 -17.60 0.90
N LYS A 263 6.92 -16.82 1.98
CA LYS A 263 6.16 -17.06 3.21
C LYS A 263 4.65 -16.84 3.02
N LEU A 264 4.26 -15.75 2.35
CA LEU A 264 2.87 -15.46 2.01
C LEU A 264 2.30 -16.55 1.10
N ARG A 265 3.05 -16.95 0.07
CA ARG A 265 2.68 -18.05 -0.85
C ARG A 265 2.46 -19.35 -0.11
N ALA A 266 3.38 -19.73 0.75
CA ALA A 266 3.28 -20.97 1.54
C ALA A 266 2.08 -20.98 2.48
N ALA A 267 1.73 -19.84 3.08
CA ALA A 267 0.64 -19.73 4.04
C ALA A 267 -0.75 -19.64 3.38
N THR A 268 -0.84 -19.11 2.15
CA THR A 268 -2.13 -18.74 1.56
C THR A 268 -2.36 -19.29 0.15
N GLY A 269 -1.33 -19.78 -0.52
CA GLY A 269 -1.36 -20.10 -1.94
C GLY A 269 -1.42 -18.87 -2.85
N TRP A 270 -1.21 -17.66 -2.32
CA TRP A 270 -1.25 -16.42 -3.09
C TRP A 270 -0.13 -16.38 -4.15
N GLU A 271 -0.48 -15.92 -5.34
CA GLU A 271 0.45 -15.60 -6.43
C GLU A 271 -0.02 -14.33 -7.13
N PRO A 272 0.88 -13.46 -7.63
CA PRO A 272 0.47 -12.37 -8.50
C PRO A 272 -0.05 -12.90 -9.83
N GLU A 273 -1.23 -12.46 -10.26
CA GLU A 273 -1.89 -12.95 -11.48
C GLU A 273 -1.90 -11.90 -12.59
N THR A 274 -1.83 -10.62 -12.23
CA THR A 274 -1.94 -9.51 -13.19
C THR A 274 -0.56 -9.12 -13.70
N PRO A 275 -0.27 -9.26 -15.03
CA PRO A 275 0.98 -8.77 -15.61
C PRO A 275 1.15 -7.26 -15.44
N LEU A 276 2.40 -6.79 -15.29
CA LEU A 276 2.70 -5.37 -15.13
C LEU A 276 2.16 -4.53 -16.31
N GLU A 277 2.30 -5.00 -17.52
CA GLU A 277 1.81 -4.34 -18.73
C GLU A 277 0.30 -4.10 -18.66
N GLN A 278 -0.46 -5.10 -18.18
CA GLN A 278 -1.91 -4.95 -17.98
C GLN A 278 -2.22 -3.95 -16.87
N THR A 279 -1.49 -4.00 -15.76
CA THR A 279 -1.62 -3.06 -14.64
C THR A 279 -1.42 -1.61 -15.11
N LEU A 280 -0.38 -1.37 -15.91
CA LEU A 280 -0.06 -0.04 -16.43
C LEU A 280 -1.10 0.44 -17.44
N ALA A 281 -1.58 -0.44 -18.33
CA ALA A 281 -2.65 -0.13 -19.28
C ALA A 281 -3.94 0.26 -18.56
N ASP A 282 -4.35 -0.53 -17.56
CA ASP A 282 -5.56 -0.27 -16.76
C ASP A 282 -5.44 1.03 -15.95
N ALA A 283 -4.24 1.31 -15.40
CA ALA A 283 -3.97 2.56 -14.68
C ALA A 283 -4.06 3.79 -15.59
N LEU A 284 -3.48 3.72 -16.79
CA LEU A 284 -3.57 4.80 -17.77
C LEU A 284 -5.01 5.01 -18.25
N GLU A 285 -5.73 3.94 -18.50
CA GLU A 285 -7.14 4.02 -18.91
C GLU A 285 -8.03 4.65 -17.82
N ALA A 286 -7.75 4.34 -16.54
CA ALA A 286 -8.43 5.00 -15.42
C ALA A 286 -8.11 6.50 -15.35
N ALA A 287 -6.86 6.89 -15.63
CA ALA A 287 -6.46 8.30 -15.71
C ALA A 287 -7.18 9.03 -16.83
N ARG A 288 -7.26 8.46 -18.04
CA ARG A 288 -8.01 9.00 -19.19
C ARG A 288 -9.47 9.28 -18.83
N ARG A 289 -10.15 8.32 -18.18
CA ARG A 289 -11.55 8.51 -17.75
C ARG A 289 -11.72 9.61 -16.71
N SER A 290 -10.72 9.86 -15.89
CA SER A 290 -10.77 10.92 -14.88
C SER A 290 -10.63 12.31 -15.51
N GLU A 291 -9.78 12.48 -16.51
CA GLU A 291 -9.60 13.76 -17.22
C GLU A 291 -10.86 14.15 -18.02
N VAL A 292 -11.54 13.19 -18.65
CA VAL A 292 -12.82 13.44 -19.37
C VAL A 292 -13.94 13.94 -18.44
N ARG A 293 -13.91 13.61 -17.15
CA ARG A 293 -14.95 14.06 -16.19
C ARG A 293 -14.71 15.48 -15.66
N VAL A 294 -13.52 16.03 -15.84
CA VAL A 294 -13.12 17.36 -15.34
C VAL A 294 -13.25 18.43 -16.44
N SER A 295 -13.26 18.04 -17.72
CA SER A 295 -13.51 18.88 -18.90
C SER A 295 -15.02 19.01 -19.18
#